data_dfd2e72d66a87e2792b60de59c849ee4
#
_entry.id   dfd2e72d66a87e2792b60de59c849ee4
#
_cell.length_a   1.000
_cell.length_b   1.000
_cell.length_c   1.000
_cell.angle_alpha   90.00
_cell.angle_beta   90.00
_cell.angle_gamma   90.00
#
_symmetry.space_group_name_H-M   'P 1'
#
loop_
_entity.id
_entity.type
_entity.pdbx_description
1 polymer ?
#
loop_
_entity_poly.entity_id
_entity_poly.type
_entity_poly.pdbx_seq_one_letter_code
_entity_poly.pdbx_strand_id
1 'polypeptide(L)'
;MQITGINHLAFITDDMTKTVRFYRDLLGMELHAGIGHDGYRHYFFRCGNTQVAFFEYEGARPMDRKFHGSPTEHPLGFDHVAFTVDSRETLFGFKDKLEAAGLEVAGAVDHGTI
;
A
#
# COMPACT_ATOMS: atom_id res chain seq x y z
N MET A 1 -5.56 8.40 -29.25
CA MET A 1 -4.54 7.84 -28.37
C MET A 1 -4.74 8.36 -26.96
N GLN A 2 -4.95 7.48 -26.00
CA GLN A 2 -5.43 7.87 -24.68
C GLN A 2 -4.92 6.90 -23.60
N ILE A 3 -4.43 7.45 -22.50
CA ILE A 3 -4.12 6.65 -21.32
C ILE A 3 -5.46 6.40 -20.59
N THR A 4 -5.76 5.14 -20.26
CA THR A 4 -7.06 4.76 -19.71
C THR A 4 -7.01 4.38 -18.22
N GLY A 5 -5.84 4.42 -17.61
CA GLY A 5 -5.70 4.10 -16.19
C GLY A 5 -4.29 3.67 -15.82
N ILE A 6 -4.16 3.15 -14.62
CA ILE A 6 -2.92 2.60 -14.12
C ILE A 6 -3.04 1.07 -14.16
N ASN A 7 -2.11 0.40 -14.85
CA ASN A 7 -2.07 -1.07 -14.88
C ASN A 7 -1.57 -1.63 -13.55
N HIS A 8 -0.44 -1.13 -13.09
CA HIS A 8 0.10 -1.51 -11.78
C HIS A 8 1.04 -0.44 -11.24
N LEU A 9 1.19 -0.41 -9.92
CA LEU A 9 2.19 0.38 -9.20
C LEU A 9 3.15 -0.60 -8.54
N ALA A 10 4.43 -0.29 -8.57
CA ALA A 10 5.45 -1.13 -7.95
C ALA A 10 6.22 -0.38 -6.87
N PHE A 11 6.41 -1.04 -5.75
CA PHE A 11 7.11 -0.53 -4.58
C PHE A 11 8.23 -1.48 -4.19
N ILE A 12 9.06 -1.05 -3.26
CA ILE A 12 10.13 -1.86 -2.68
C ILE A 12 9.79 -2.17 -1.23
N THR A 13 10.08 -3.39 -0.80
CA THR A 13 10.02 -3.80 0.60
C THR A 13 11.31 -4.52 1.00
N ASP A 14 11.64 -4.47 2.27
CA ASP A 14 12.74 -5.28 2.82
C ASP A 14 12.24 -6.58 3.46
N ASP A 15 10.93 -6.72 3.58
CA ASP A 15 10.29 -7.87 4.26
C ASP A 15 8.97 -8.22 3.58
N MET A 16 9.01 -9.15 2.64
CA MET A 16 7.81 -9.57 1.91
C MET A 16 6.79 -10.27 2.80
N THR A 17 7.24 -11.00 3.80
CA THR A 17 6.32 -11.66 4.73
C THR A 17 5.45 -10.64 5.47
N LYS A 18 6.05 -9.57 5.95
CA LYS A 18 5.33 -8.46 6.58
C LYS A 18 4.42 -7.76 5.59
N THR A 19 4.89 -7.55 4.36
CA THR A 19 4.10 -6.93 3.28
C THR A 19 2.86 -7.76 2.95
N VAL A 20 3.01 -9.08 2.84
CA VAL A 20 1.88 -9.99 2.57
C VAL A 20 0.85 -9.94 3.71
N ARG A 21 1.30 -9.93 4.96
CA ARG A 21 0.37 -9.80 6.10
C ARG A 21 -0.44 -8.50 6.03
N PHE A 22 0.18 -7.41 5.62
CA PHE A 22 -0.52 -6.13 5.51
C PHE A 22 -1.50 -6.13 4.34
N TYR A 23 -1.03 -6.38 3.13
CA TYR A 23 -1.86 -6.21 1.94
C TYR A 23 -2.87 -7.34 1.75
N ARG A 24 -2.50 -8.57 1.99
CA ARG A 24 -3.42 -9.71 1.86
C ARG A 24 -4.29 -9.88 3.10
N ASP A 25 -3.68 -9.98 4.28
CA ASP A 25 -4.41 -10.39 5.48
C ASP A 25 -5.18 -9.24 6.13
N LEU A 26 -4.60 -8.05 6.20
CA LEU A 26 -5.29 -6.89 6.78
C LEU A 26 -6.16 -6.15 5.77
N LEU A 27 -5.63 -5.86 4.58
CA LEU A 27 -6.41 -5.12 3.57
C LEU A 27 -7.30 -6.01 2.71
N GLY A 28 -7.10 -7.32 2.72
CA GLY A 28 -7.94 -8.26 1.99
C GLY A 28 -7.69 -8.33 0.49
N MET A 29 -6.52 -7.88 0.03
CA MET A 29 -6.17 -8.00 -1.38
C MET A 29 -5.77 -9.43 -1.71
N GLU A 30 -6.14 -9.90 -2.90
CA GLU A 30 -5.72 -11.19 -3.40
C GLU A 30 -4.25 -11.15 -3.79
N LEU A 31 -3.44 -12.09 -3.26
CA LEU A 31 -2.10 -12.31 -3.77
C LEU A 31 -2.25 -13.07 -5.10
N HIS A 32 -2.10 -12.31 -6.20
CA HIS A 32 -2.45 -12.78 -7.52
C HIS A 32 -1.33 -13.58 -8.19
N ALA A 33 -0.09 -13.15 -8.00
CA ALA A 33 1.06 -13.80 -8.60
C ALA A 33 2.32 -13.49 -7.78
N GLY A 34 3.29 -14.38 -7.84
CA GLY A 34 4.55 -14.16 -7.16
C GLY A 34 5.63 -15.07 -7.68
N ILE A 35 6.84 -14.55 -7.70
CA ILE A 35 8.05 -15.29 -8.08
C ILE A 35 9.19 -14.94 -7.13
N GLY A 36 10.23 -15.76 -7.15
CA GLY A 36 11.46 -15.51 -6.40
C GLY A 36 11.65 -16.45 -5.22
N HIS A 37 12.57 -16.09 -4.35
CA HIS A 37 12.93 -16.83 -3.15
C HIS A 37 13.10 -15.87 -1.98
N ASP A 38 13.25 -16.39 -0.76
CA ASP A 38 13.41 -15.57 0.43
C ASP A 38 14.54 -14.56 0.25
N GLY A 39 14.27 -13.30 0.61
CA GLY A 39 15.18 -12.18 0.45
C GLY A 39 15.14 -11.52 -0.92
N TYR A 40 14.47 -12.15 -1.89
CA TYR A 40 14.32 -11.61 -3.24
C TYR A 40 13.04 -12.14 -3.86
N ARG A 41 11.91 -11.55 -3.48
CA ARG A 41 10.60 -11.94 -4.00
C ARG A 41 9.95 -10.79 -4.73
N HIS A 42 9.13 -11.09 -5.75
CA HIS A 42 8.37 -10.10 -6.51
C HIS A 42 6.92 -10.57 -6.53
N TYR A 43 6.06 -9.87 -5.81
CA TYR A 43 4.66 -10.26 -5.62
C TYR A 43 3.71 -9.20 -6.12
N PHE A 44 2.56 -9.65 -6.63
CA PHE A 44 1.48 -8.80 -7.13
C PHE A 44 0.23 -9.04 -6.32
N PHE A 45 -0.37 -7.96 -5.84
CA PHE A 45 -1.64 -7.98 -5.13
C PHE A 45 -2.70 -7.32 -6.00
N ARG A 46 -3.85 -7.95 -6.14
CA ARG A 46 -4.96 -7.38 -6.89
C ARG A 46 -5.62 -6.25 -6.11
N CYS A 47 -5.79 -5.11 -6.77
CA CYS A 47 -6.40 -3.91 -6.20
C CYS A 47 -7.47 -3.43 -7.19
N GLY A 48 -8.73 -3.90 -7.00
CA GLY A 48 -9.79 -3.62 -7.96
C GLY A 48 -9.42 -4.12 -9.35
N ASN A 49 -9.39 -3.22 -10.32
CA ASN A 49 -9.03 -3.54 -11.70
C ASN A 49 -7.54 -3.27 -12.01
N THR A 50 -6.75 -3.01 -10.99
CA THR A 50 -5.31 -2.77 -11.13
C THR A 50 -4.54 -3.69 -10.18
N GLN A 51 -3.25 -3.49 -10.06
CA GLN A 51 -2.40 -4.28 -9.18
C GLN A 51 -1.41 -3.40 -8.45
N VAL A 52 -1.07 -3.81 -7.24
CA VAL A 52 0.03 -3.24 -6.46
C VAL A 52 1.10 -4.32 -6.37
N ALA A 53 2.31 -4.00 -6.81
CA ALA A 53 3.41 -4.94 -6.85
C ALA A 53 4.50 -4.53 -5.86
N PHE A 54 5.20 -5.52 -5.34
CA PHE A 54 6.34 -5.30 -4.46
C PHE A 54 7.52 -6.13 -4.90
N PHE A 55 8.70 -5.49 -4.93
CA PHE A 55 9.98 -6.14 -5.05
C PHE A 55 10.63 -6.18 -3.69
N GLU A 56 11.02 -7.35 -3.23
CA GLU A 56 11.76 -7.49 -1.99
C GLU A 56 13.26 -7.42 -2.26
N TYR A 57 13.94 -6.54 -1.53
CA TYR A 57 15.39 -6.51 -1.51
C TYR A 57 15.85 -6.55 -0.07
N GLU A 58 16.55 -7.61 0.29
CA GLU A 58 17.16 -7.71 1.60
C GLU A 58 18.11 -6.54 1.82
N GLY A 59 17.95 -5.83 2.93
CA GLY A 59 18.75 -4.66 3.23
C GLY A 59 18.26 -3.36 2.63
N ALA A 60 17.11 -3.35 1.93
CA ALA A 60 16.47 -2.10 1.52
C ALA A 60 16.16 -1.28 2.77
N ARG A 61 16.46 0.02 2.71
CA ARG A 61 16.22 0.91 3.85
C ARG A 61 14.88 1.61 3.73
N PRO A 62 14.12 1.70 4.85
CA PRO A 62 12.86 2.44 4.84
C PRO A 62 13.09 3.92 4.51
N MET A 63 12.09 4.52 3.89
CA MET A 63 12.06 5.97 3.72
C MET A 63 11.86 6.64 5.08
N ASP A 64 12.36 7.86 5.21
CA ASP A 64 12.07 8.66 6.39
C ASP A 64 10.56 8.92 6.49
N ARG A 65 10.06 8.88 7.72
CA ARG A 65 8.65 9.15 7.95
C ARG A 65 8.32 10.62 7.67
N LYS A 66 7.21 10.83 6.99
CA LYS A 66 6.59 12.15 6.88
C LYS A 66 5.08 11.99 6.85
N PHE A 67 4.37 13.01 7.25
CA PHE A 67 2.92 13.05 7.06
C PHE A 67 2.64 13.31 5.58
N HIS A 68 1.64 12.62 5.02
CA HIS A 68 1.31 12.77 3.60
C HIS A 68 1.01 14.23 3.26
N GLY A 69 1.48 14.68 2.11
CA GLY A 69 1.30 16.03 1.65
C GLY A 69 2.13 17.09 2.37
N SER A 70 2.89 16.72 3.40
CA SER A 70 3.75 17.67 4.10
C SER A 70 4.96 18.04 3.27
N PRO A 71 5.43 19.29 3.36
CA PRO A 71 6.69 19.67 2.74
C PRO A 71 7.85 18.83 3.27
N THR A 72 8.82 18.59 2.40
CA THR A 72 10.01 17.81 2.77
C THR A 72 11.21 18.26 1.95
N GLU A 73 12.40 18.04 2.52
CA GLU A 73 13.68 18.22 1.82
C GLU A 73 14.25 16.88 1.37
N HIS A 74 13.51 15.78 1.58
CA HIS A 74 13.93 14.45 1.15
C HIS A 74 14.02 14.37 -0.37
N PRO A 75 14.75 13.41 -0.93
CA PRO A 75 14.79 13.20 -2.38
C PRO A 75 13.39 13.06 -2.97
N LEU A 76 13.25 13.48 -4.22
CA LEU A 76 12.00 13.31 -4.95
C LEU A 76 11.58 11.84 -4.95
N GLY A 77 10.31 11.60 -4.74
CA GLY A 77 9.80 10.24 -4.69
C GLY A 77 8.32 10.18 -4.39
N PHE A 78 7.92 9.05 -3.85
CA PHE A 78 6.54 8.73 -3.55
C PHE A 78 6.08 9.44 -2.26
N ASP A 79 4.93 10.06 -2.31
CA ASP A 79 4.33 10.70 -1.12
C ASP A 79 3.35 9.74 -0.43
N HIS A 80 2.29 9.34 -1.12
CA HIS A 80 1.30 8.41 -0.59
C HIS A 80 0.51 7.74 -1.72
N VAL A 81 -0.22 6.69 -1.36
CA VAL A 81 -1.22 6.08 -2.22
C VAL A 81 -2.55 6.07 -1.48
N ALA A 82 -3.62 6.35 -2.18
CA ALA A 82 -4.97 6.28 -1.64
C ALA A 82 -5.73 5.16 -2.34
N PHE A 83 -6.26 4.22 -1.56
CA PHE A 83 -7.10 3.15 -2.07
C PHE A 83 -8.57 3.52 -1.89
N THR A 84 -9.37 3.24 -2.90
CA THR A 84 -10.81 3.42 -2.83
C THR A 84 -11.45 2.20 -2.19
N VAL A 85 -12.39 2.43 -1.30
CA VAL A 85 -13.25 1.38 -0.73
C VAL A 85 -14.69 1.61 -1.19
N ASP A 86 -15.53 0.59 -1.05
CA ASP A 86 -16.88 0.60 -1.61
C ASP A 86 -17.89 1.43 -0.81
N SER A 87 -17.58 1.76 0.44
CA SER A 87 -18.51 2.52 1.30
C SER A 87 -17.79 3.16 2.47
N ARG A 88 -18.47 4.13 3.08
CA ARG A 88 -18.00 4.75 4.33
C ARG A 88 -17.93 3.71 5.46
N GLU A 89 -18.87 2.79 5.51
CA GLU A 89 -18.88 1.70 6.48
C GLU A 89 -17.64 0.82 6.38
N THR A 90 -17.26 0.46 5.16
CA THR A 90 -16.03 -0.30 4.89
C THR A 90 -14.79 0.49 5.33
N LEU A 91 -14.78 1.81 5.10
CA LEU A 91 -13.67 2.67 5.53
C LEU A 91 -13.47 2.59 7.05
N PHE A 92 -14.55 2.75 7.82
CA PHE A 92 -14.47 2.66 9.28
C PHE A 92 -14.15 1.25 9.76
N GLY A 93 -14.61 0.23 9.05
CA GLY A 93 -14.25 -1.17 9.33
C GLY A 93 -12.75 -1.40 9.19
N PHE A 94 -12.12 -0.86 8.15
CA PHE A 94 -10.67 -0.94 8.01
C PHE A 94 -9.95 -0.16 9.10
N LYS A 95 -10.44 1.02 9.45
CA LYS A 95 -9.87 1.79 10.55
C LYS A 95 -9.79 0.94 11.82
N ASP A 96 -10.91 0.33 12.20
CA ASP A 96 -10.97 -0.50 13.40
C ASP A 96 -10.06 -1.73 13.31
N LYS A 97 -10.05 -2.39 12.17
CA LYS A 97 -9.22 -3.58 11.93
C LYS A 97 -7.73 -3.26 12.03
N LEU A 98 -7.30 -2.15 11.44
CA LEU A 98 -5.91 -1.74 11.46
C LEU A 98 -5.46 -1.30 12.86
N GLU A 99 -6.31 -0.56 13.57
CA GLU A 99 -6.04 -0.18 14.95
C GLU A 99 -5.95 -1.41 15.88
N ALA A 100 -6.85 -2.38 15.69
CA ALA A 100 -6.80 -3.63 16.44
C ALA A 100 -5.53 -4.45 16.16
N ALA A 101 -4.94 -4.29 14.98
CA ALA A 101 -3.66 -4.92 14.64
C ALA A 101 -2.45 -4.15 15.15
N GLY A 102 -2.66 -3.05 15.89
CA GLY A 102 -1.58 -2.25 16.47
C GLY A 102 -0.99 -1.20 15.53
N LEU A 103 -1.66 -0.92 14.42
CA LEU A 103 -1.18 0.07 13.47
C LEU A 103 -1.68 1.46 13.83
N GLU A 104 -0.88 2.47 13.52
CA GLU A 104 -1.25 3.86 13.71
C GLU A 104 -2.19 4.30 12.59
N VAL A 105 -3.36 4.83 12.96
CA VAL A 105 -4.35 5.34 12.02
C VAL A 105 -4.65 6.79 12.38
N ALA A 106 -4.47 7.70 11.42
CA ALA A 106 -4.64 9.13 11.66
C ALA A 106 -6.11 9.58 11.76
N GLY A 107 -7.05 8.67 11.55
CA GLY A 107 -8.47 8.95 11.60
C GLY A 107 -9.09 9.09 10.23
N ALA A 108 -10.38 9.44 10.18
CA ALA A 108 -11.10 9.65 8.95
C ALA A 108 -11.32 11.15 8.74
N VAL A 109 -11.00 11.64 7.54
CA VAL A 109 -11.15 13.04 7.19
C VAL A 109 -11.96 13.13 5.89
N ASP A 110 -12.99 14.00 5.91
CA ASP A 110 -13.77 14.29 4.72
C ASP A 110 -13.17 15.54 4.03
N HIS A 111 -12.60 15.34 2.85
CA HIS A 111 -12.03 16.42 2.06
C HIS A 111 -13.07 17.14 1.19
N GLY A 112 -14.30 16.65 1.16
CA GLY A 112 -15.41 17.25 0.43
C GLY A 112 -15.42 17.00 -1.07
N THR A 113 -14.27 17.03 -1.71
CA THR A 113 -14.15 16.87 -3.18
C THR A 113 -13.43 15.62 -3.64
N ILE A 114 -12.82 14.91 -2.73
CA ILE A 114 -12.07 13.68 -3.06
C ILE A 114 -12.27 12.60 -2.01
#